data_08f706f926570a344c7c18201eb85ec9
#
_entry.id   08f706f926570a344c7c18201eb85ec9
#
_cell.length_a   1.000
_cell.length_b   1.000
_cell.length_c   1.000
_cell.angle_alpha   90.00
_cell.angle_beta   90.00
_cell.angle_gamma   90.00
#
_symmetry.space_group_name_H-M   'P 1'
#
loop_
_entity.id
_entity.type
_entity.pdbx_description
1 polymer ?
#
loop_
_entity_poly.entity_id
_entity_poly.type
_entity_poly.pdbx_seq_one_letter_code
_entity_poly.pdbx_strand_id
1 'polypeptide(L)'
;MIFCVEDDDNIRELVIYTLETTGLEARGFADGTAFMEALAFDTPELVLLDIMLPGEDGLEILKKLKNSSKTKDIPVIMVTAKGAEYDKVVGLDSGADDYVTKPFGMMELISRIKAVLRRSGKQQDKTKLSVGGISLDTKKHEVKVDGEQVVLTLKEFELLEKLMRNQGIVLTRDQLLTEIWGYDFDGETRTVDVHIRTLRQKLGEQGSLVKTVRGVGYRIGGEA
;
A
#
# COMPACT_ATOMS: atom_id res chain seq x y z
N MET A 1 4.91 3.50 5.09
CA MET A 1 5.48 4.87 5.11
C MET A 1 6.74 4.92 4.26
N ILE A 2 6.92 5.97 3.44
CA ILE A 2 8.09 6.20 2.56
C ILE A 2 8.99 7.26 3.22
N PHE A 3 10.30 7.03 3.22
CA PHE A 3 11.26 8.04 3.64
C PHE A 3 11.86 8.73 2.42
N CYS A 4 11.90 10.07 2.43
CA CYS A 4 12.47 10.90 1.37
C CYS A 4 13.66 11.68 1.94
N VAL A 5 14.86 11.41 1.42
CA VAL A 5 16.11 12.09 1.82
C VAL A 5 16.52 13.00 0.67
N GLU A 6 16.36 14.30 0.86
CA GLU A 6 16.51 15.35 -0.16
C GLU A 6 16.85 16.65 0.56
N ASP A 7 17.94 17.31 0.19
CA ASP A 7 18.40 18.55 0.84
C ASP A 7 17.59 19.79 0.38
N ASP A 8 17.11 19.82 -0.86
CA ASP A 8 16.24 20.90 -1.34
C ASP A 8 14.86 20.82 -0.69
N ASP A 9 14.53 21.80 0.15
CA ASP A 9 13.26 21.88 0.88
C ASP A 9 12.04 21.86 -0.07
N ASN A 10 12.12 22.57 -1.20
CA ASN A 10 10.99 22.67 -2.15
C ASN A 10 10.71 21.31 -2.82
N ILE A 11 11.77 20.61 -3.23
CA ILE A 11 11.65 19.28 -3.84
C ILE A 11 11.13 18.29 -2.79
N ARG A 12 11.69 18.31 -1.60
CA ARG A 12 11.30 17.44 -0.50
C ARG A 12 9.82 17.60 -0.12
N GLU A 13 9.39 18.86 0.10
CA GLU A 13 7.98 19.16 0.43
C GLU A 13 7.03 18.77 -0.69
N LEU A 14 7.38 19.04 -1.96
CA LEU A 14 6.57 18.67 -3.11
C LEU A 14 6.41 17.14 -3.22
N VAL A 15 7.49 16.40 -3.00
CA VAL A 15 7.47 14.93 -3.05
C VAL A 15 6.58 14.38 -1.93
N ILE A 16 6.74 14.87 -0.69
CA ILE A 16 5.94 14.44 0.46
C ILE A 16 4.46 14.73 0.20
N TYR A 17 4.12 15.98 -0.14
CA TYR A 17 2.74 16.38 -0.43
C TYR A 17 2.10 15.49 -1.50
N THR A 18 2.86 15.21 -2.57
CA THR A 18 2.33 14.38 -3.67
C THR A 18 2.13 12.93 -3.24
N LEU A 19 3.02 12.37 -2.44
CA LEU A 19 2.88 11.01 -1.91
C LEU A 19 1.64 10.92 -1.01
N GLU A 20 1.47 11.83 -0.07
CA GLU A 20 0.33 11.85 0.86
C GLU A 20 -1.01 12.01 0.14
N THR A 21 -1.09 12.90 -0.86
CA THR A 21 -2.31 13.06 -1.67
C THR A 21 -2.68 11.82 -2.49
N THR A 22 -1.71 10.95 -2.75
CA THR A 22 -1.92 9.66 -3.43
C THR A 22 -2.13 8.48 -2.46
N GLY A 23 -2.26 8.76 -1.16
CA GLY A 23 -2.50 7.76 -0.11
C GLY A 23 -1.25 6.97 0.31
N LEU A 24 -0.06 7.53 0.07
CA LEU A 24 1.22 6.98 0.52
C LEU A 24 1.77 7.86 1.63
N GLU A 25 1.82 7.35 2.86
CA GLU A 25 2.44 8.06 3.98
C GLU A 25 3.91 8.30 3.70
N ALA A 26 4.39 9.54 3.94
CA ALA A 26 5.76 9.92 3.68
C ALA A 26 6.35 10.77 4.81
N ARG A 27 7.68 10.68 4.98
CA ARG A 27 8.46 11.51 5.91
C ARG A 27 9.75 11.96 5.24
N GLY A 28 10.08 13.27 5.37
CA GLY A 28 11.24 13.88 4.75
C GLY A 28 12.40 14.09 5.72
N PHE A 29 13.62 14.04 5.16
CA PHE A 29 14.87 14.30 5.85
C PHE A 29 15.75 15.17 4.97
N ALA A 30 16.37 16.20 5.53
CA ALA A 30 17.23 17.12 4.80
C ALA A 30 18.66 16.58 4.58
N ASP A 31 19.06 15.58 5.34
CA ASP A 31 20.40 15.02 5.31
C ASP A 31 20.43 13.54 5.74
N GLY A 32 21.57 12.88 5.49
CA GLY A 32 21.77 11.48 5.83
C GLY A 32 21.81 11.20 7.34
N THR A 33 22.22 12.16 8.15
CA THR A 33 22.31 11.98 9.62
C THR A 33 20.94 11.85 10.24
N ALA A 34 20.05 12.81 9.98
CA ALA A 34 18.67 12.80 10.45
C ALA A 34 17.91 11.54 9.94
N PHE A 35 18.17 11.12 8.70
CA PHE A 35 17.61 9.90 8.13
C PHE A 35 18.09 8.64 8.87
N MET A 36 19.40 8.51 9.12
CA MET A 36 19.96 7.34 9.80
C MET A 36 19.50 7.25 11.27
N GLU A 37 19.34 8.39 11.95
CA GLU A 37 18.75 8.44 13.29
C GLU A 37 17.31 7.94 13.28
N ALA A 38 16.49 8.36 12.32
CA ALA A 38 15.11 7.93 12.19
C ALA A 38 14.98 6.42 11.94
N LEU A 39 15.90 5.82 11.17
CA LEU A 39 15.95 4.36 10.92
C LEU A 39 16.18 3.52 12.18
N ALA A 40 16.69 4.11 13.26
CA ALA A 40 16.84 3.40 14.53
C ALA A 40 15.50 3.11 15.21
N PHE A 41 14.47 3.89 14.90
CA PHE A 41 13.14 3.80 15.51
C PHE A 41 12.07 3.31 14.54
N ASP A 42 12.16 3.68 13.26
CA ASP A 42 11.17 3.40 12.24
C ASP A 42 11.80 2.66 11.05
N THR A 43 11.09 1.66 10.52
CA THR A 43 11.50 0.94 9.30
C THR A 43 10.58 1.37 8.14
N PRO A 44 11.09 2.10 7.13
CA PRO A 44 10.29 2.49 5.99
C PRO A 44 10.02 1.32 5.03
N GLU A 45 8.95 1.43 4.26
CA GLU A 45 8.63 0.49 3.19
C GLU A 45 9.51 0.71 1.95
N LEU A 46 9.95 1.96 1.73
CA LEU A 46 10.81 2.38 0.64
C LEU A 46 11.54 3.67 1.03
N VAL A 47 12.75 3.85 0.50
CA VAL A 47 13.54 5.07 0.62
C VAL A 47 13.71 5.71 -0.75
N LEU A 48 13.38 7.00 -0.86
CA LEU A 48 13.84 7.89 -1.93
C LEU A 48 15.10 8.56 -1.43
N LEU A 49 16.22 8.41 -2.12
CA LEU A 49 17.53 8.87 -1.65
C LEU A 49 18.23 9.69 -2.73
N ASP A 50 18.41 10.98 -2.48
CA ASP A 50 19.26 11.80 -3.35
C ASP A 50 20.71 11.35 -3.24
N ILE A 51 21.40 11.36 -4.36
CA ILE A 51 22.85 11.12 -4.41
C ILE A 51 23.60 12.31 -3.83
N MET A 52 23.20 13.52 -4.20
CA MET A 52 23.92 14.76 -3.85
C MET A 52 23.40 15.34 -2.54
N LEU A 53 23.71 14.69 -1.43
CA LEU A 53 23.37 15.19 -0.09
C LEU A 53 24.53 15.94 0.55
N PRO A 54 24.29 16.93 1.40
CA PRO A 54 25.33 17.59 2.18
C PRO A 54 25.90 16.63 3.23
N GLY A 55 27.23 16.61 3.32
CA GLY A 55 27.98 15.80 4.29
C GLY A 55 28.28 14.40 3.78
N GLU A 56 27.32 13.49 3.82
CA GLU A 56 27.49 12.11 3.36
C GLU A 56 26.77 11.87 2.02
N ASP A 57 27.49 11.35 1.03
CA ASP A 57 26.98 11.02 -0.30
C ASP A 57 25.89 9.93 -0.21
N GLY A 58 24.79 10.08 -0.98
CA GLY A 58 23.70 9.12 -1.01
C GLY A 58 24.13 7.71 -1.42
N LEU A 59 25.18 7.54 -2.25
CA LEU A 59 25.72 6.22 -2.59
C LEU A 59 26.40 5.55 -1.38
N GLU A 60 27.04 6.34 -0.49
CA GLU A 60 27.62 5.80 0.74
C GLU A 60 26.52 5.37 1.71
N ILE A 61 25.46 6.18 1.82
CA ILE A 61 24.27 5.83 2.61
C ILE A 61 23.63 4.54 2.07
N LEU A 62 23.46 4.41 0.75
CA LEU A 62 22.97 3.20 0.10
C LEU A 62 23.80 1.96 0.49
N LYS A 63 25.11 2.05 0.41
CA LYS A 63 26.02 0.95 0.79
C LYS A 63 25.84 0.57 2.26
N LYS A 64 25.70 1.54 3.16
CA LYS A 64 25.44 1.26 4.59
C LYS A 64 24.09 0.54 4.77
N LEU A 65 23.04 0.99 4.09
CA LEU A 65 21.73 0.34 4.13
C LEU A 65 21.79 -1.12 3.65
N LYS A 66 22.43 -1.37 2.51
CA LYS A 66 22.49 -2.70 1.89
C LYS A 66 23.44 -3.67 2.61
N ASN A 67 24.42 -3.15 3.37
CA ASN A 67 25.33 -3.97 4.19
C ASN A 67 24.77 -4.32 5.57
N SER A 68 23.74 -3.68 6.03
CA SER A 68 23.12 -3.94 7.33
C SER A 68 22.01 -4.99 7.22
N SER A 69 22.06 -6.06 8.04
CA SER A 69 21.04 -7.09 8.08
C SER A 69 19.64 -6.58 8.41
N LYS A 70 19.53 -5.43 9.09
CA LYS A 70 18.26 -4.80 9.45
C LYS A 70 17.63 -4.01 8.32
N THR A 71 18.44 -3.47 7.41
CA THR A 71 17.98 -2.49 6.40
C THR A 71 18.23 -2.93 4.96
N LYS A 72 18.99 -4.01 4.70
CA LYS A 72 19.33 -4.49 3.36
C LYS A 72 18.11 -4.78 2.47
N ASP A 73 17.01 -5.22 3.09
CA ASP A 73 15.77 -5.57 2.39
C ASP A 73 14.83 -4.35 2.20
N ILE A 74 15.24 -3.16 2.63
CA ILE A 74 14.51 -1.94 2.35
C ILE A 74 14.79 -1.54 0.89
N PRO A 75 13.75 -1.41 0.05
CA PRO A 75 13.94 -0.96 -1.31
C PRO A 75 14.34 0.52 -1.36
N VAL A 76 15.28 0.84 -2.25
CA VAL A 76 15.81 2.20 -2.40
C VAL A 76 15.69 2.63 -3.86
N ILE A 77 15.07 3.79 -4.08
CA ILE A 77 15.09 4.49 -5.36
C ILE A 77 16.08 5.66 -5.21
N MET A 78 17.12 5.65 -6.03
CA MET A 78 18.07 6.77 -6.07
C MET A 78 17.52 7.92 -6.91
N VAL A 79 17.68 9.14 -6.40
CA VAL A 79 17.38 10.37 -7.14
C VAL A 79 18.71 11.00 -7.54
N THR A 80 18.88 11.37 -8.82
CA THR A 80 20.15 11.85 -9.35
C THR A 80 19.98 13.00 -10.31
N ALA A 81 21.00 13.86 -10.47
CA ALA A 81 21.02 14.91 -11.48
C ALA A 81 21.16 14.31 -12.90
N LYS A 82 20.60 15.01 -13.90
CA LYS A 82 20.68 14.61 -15.31
C LYS A 82 22.14 14.62 -15.79
N GLY A 83 22.65 13.47 -16.28
CA GLY A 83 24.00 13.36 -16.84
C GLY A 83 24.92 12.36 -16.14
N ALA A 84 24.53 11.86 -14.97
CA ALA A 84 25.32 10.89 -14.22
C ALA A 84 25.01 9.44 -14.67
N GLU A 85 25.38 9.09 -15.93
CA GLU A 85 25.25 7.72 -16.43
C GLU A 85 26.12 6.76 -15.60
N TYR A 86 27.27 7.23 -15.16
CA TYR A 86 28.17 6.50 -14.27
C TYR A 86 27.51 6.22 -12.90
N ASP A 87 26.82 7.18 -12.33
CA ASP A 87 26.16 7.02 -11.03
C ASP A 87 25.01 6.01 -11.09
N LYS A 88 24.32 5.90 -12.24
CA LYS A 88 23.27 4.88 -12.46
C LYS A 88 23.85 3.47 -12.46
N VAL A 89 24.99 3.26 -13.12
CA VAL A 89 25.66 1.94 -13.18
C VAL A 89 26.20 1.56 -11.79
N VAL A 90 26.93 2.49 -11.15
CA VAL A 90 27.52 2.25 -9.81
C VAL A 90 26.46 1.99 -8.77
N GLY A 91 25.32 2.66 -8.84
CA GLY A 91 24.29 2.46 -7.86
C GLY A 91 23.48 1.19 -8.07
N LEU A 92 23.19 0.77 -9.32
CA LEU A 92 22.56 -0.54 -9.58
C LEU A 92 23.46 -1.68 -9.08
N ASP A 93 24.75 -1.59 -9.33
CA ASP A 93 25.74 -2.54 -8.78
C ASP A 93 25.83 -2.47 -7.26
N SER A 94 25.47 -1.31 -6.66
CA SER A 94 25.44 -1.10 -5.20
C SER A 94 24.12 -1.53 -4.54
N GLY A 95 23.14 -2.03 -5.33
CA GLY A 95 21.91 -2.62 -4.83
C GLY A 95 20.71 -1.67 -4.75
N ALA A 96 20.72 -0.55 -5.48
CA ALA A 96 19.50 0.26 -5.66
C ALA A 96 18.44 -0.50 -6.47
N ASP A 97 17.18 -0.29 -6.15
CA ASP A 97 16.05 -0.98 -6.79
C ASP A 97 15.53 -0.25 -8.04
N ASP A 98 15.75 1.07 -8.14
CA ASP A 98 15.43 1.91 -9.29
C ASP A 98 16.16 3.27 -9.21
N TYR A 99 16.10 4.05 -10.31
CA TYR A 99 16.65 5.39 -10.45
C TYR A 99 15.68 6.37 -11.06
N VAL A 100 15.72 7.61 -10.55
CA VAL A 100 14.98 8.74 -11.12
C VAL A 100 15.92 9.91 -11.33
N THR A 101 15.89 10.52 -12.53
CA THR A 101 16.75 11.66 -12.86
C THR A 101 16.00 12.97 -12.69
N LYS A 102 16.62 13.94 -11.99
CA LYS A 102 16.12 15.33 -11.91
C LYS A 102 16.34 16.06 -13.25
N PRO A 103 15.36 16.85 -13.73
CA PRO A 103 14.01 17.00 -13.20
C PRO A 103 13.12 15.82 -13.58
N PHE A 104 12.28 15.37 -12.64
CA PHE A 104 11.35 14.26 -12.85
C PHE A 104 9.90 14.72 -12.74
N GLY A 105 9.01 14.02 -13.44
CA GLY A 105 7.57 14.20 -13.27
C GLY A 105 7.05 13.46 -12.04
N MET A 106 6.19 14.12 -11.22
CA MET A 106 5.63 13.49 -10.01
C MET A 106 4.89 12.20 -10.31
N MET A 107 4.15 12.14 -11.42
CA MET A 107 3.44 10.92 -11.83
C MET A 107 4.38 9.78 -12.22
N GLU A 108 5.53 10.10 -12.80
CA GLU A 108 6.60 9.12 -13.08
C GLU A 108 7.16 8.57 -11.78
N LEU A 109 7.52 9.45 -10.83
CA LEU A 109 8.05 9.06 -9.53
C LEU A 109 7.07 8.12 -8.79
N ILE A 110 5.79 8.48 -8.71
CA ILE A 110 4.76 7.65 -8.10
C ILE A 110 4.64 6.27 -8.77
N SER A 111 4.69 6.25 -10.10
CA SER A 111 4.60 4.99 -10.86
C SER A 111 5.79 4.07 -10.58
N ARG A 112 6.99 4.63 -10.47
CA ARG A 112 8.22 3.89 -10.10
C ARG A 112 8.17 3.38 -8.67
N ILE A 113 7.76 4.23 -7.71
CA ILE A 113 7.57 3.83 -6.31
C ILE A 113 6.62 2.63 -6.21
N LYS A 114 5.44 2.71 -6.86
CA LYS A 114 4.48 1.61 -6.89
C LYS A 114 5.05 0.34 -7.52
N ALA A 115 5.86 0.47 -8.57
CA ALA A 115 6.51 -0.66 -9.24
C ALA A 115 7.56 -1.32 -8.34
N VAL A 116 8.36 -0.54 -7.62
CA VAL A 116 9.38 -1.03 -6.68
C VAL A 116 8.72 -1.70 -5.47
N LEU A 117 7.73 -1.07 -4.84
CA LEU A 117 6.98 -1.64 -3.72
C LEU A 117 6.30 -2.96 -4.09
N ARG A 118 5.79 -3.09 -5.31
CA ARG A 118 5.20 -4.34 -5.82
C ARG A 118 6.25 -5.44 -5.96
N ARG A 119 7.46 -5.14 -6.44
CA ARG A 119 8.57 -6.10 -6.61
C ARG A 119 9.17 -6.54 -5.27
N SER A 120 9.27 -5.64 -4.31
CA SER A 120 9.83 -5.93 -2.97
C SER A 120 8.93 -6.79 -2.09
N GLY A 121 7.72 -7.13 -2.54
CA GLY A 121 6.74 -7.89 -1.75
C GLY A 121 6.21 -7.15 -0.51
N LYS A 122 6.68 -5.93 -0.26
CA LYS A 122 6.25 -5.08 0.89
C LYS A 122 4.92 -4.38 0.64
N GLN A 123 4.50 -4.21 -0.62
CA GLN A 123 3.09 -4.02 -0.89
C GLN A 123 2.47 -5.40 -0.65
N GLN A 124 1.77 -5.60 0.47
CA GLN A 124 0.83 -6.70 0.61
C GLN A 124 0.08 -6.79 -0.71
N ASP A 125 0.13 -7.96 -1.33
CA ASP A 125 -0.47 -8.17 -2.65
C ASP A 125 -1.93 -7.70 -2.53
N LYS A 126 -2.21 -6.44 -2.94
CA LYS A 126 -3.56 -5.83 -2.82
C LYS A 126 -4.63 -6.69 -3.49
N THR A 127 -4.16 -7.74 -4.17
CA THR A 127 -4.98 -8.75 -4.79
C THR A 127 -5.32 -9.92 -3.87
N LYS A 128 -4.59 -10.09 -2.77
CA LYS A 128 -4.89 -11.09 -1.73
C LYS A 128 -5.27 -10.39 -0.44
N LEU A 129 -6.49 -10.62 -0.01
CA LEU A 129 -7.04 -10.13 1.24
C LEU A 129 -7.24 -11.30 2.19
N SER A 130 -7.00 -11.10 3.49
CA SER A 130 -7.23 -12.14 4.51
C SER A 130 -7.79 -11.52 5.78
N VAL A 131 -8.85 -12.13 6.32
CA VAL A 131 -9.48 -11.74 7.59
C VAL A 131 -9.94 -13.01 8.31
N GLY A 132 -9.36 -13.32 9.45
CA GLY A 132 -9.60 -14.61 10.11
C GLY A 132 -9.23 -15.79 9.20
N GLY A 133 -10.10 -16.77 9.07
CA GLY A 133 -9.95 -17.89 8.15
C GLY A 133 -10.36 -17.61 6.70
N ILE A 134 -10.83 -16.38 6.38
CA ILE A 134 -11.24 -16.01 5.03
C ILE A 134 -10.04 -15.47 4.25
N SER A 135 -9.77 -15.99 3.05
CA SER A 135 -8.82 -15.45 2.08
C SER A 135 -9.49 -15.21 0.73
N LEU A 136 -9.21 -14.07 0.11
CA LEU A 136 -9.79 -13.64 -1.17
C LEU A 136 -8.66 -13.22 -2.12
N ASP A 137 -8.62 -13.79 -3.31
CA ASP A 137 -7.69 -13.40 -4.39
C ASP A 137 -8.46 -12.70 -5.50
N THR A 138 -8.27 -11.37 -5.62
CA THR A 138 -9.01 -10.55 -6.57
C THR A 138 -8.61 -10.80 -8.02
N LYS A 139 -7.36 -11.24 -8.28
CA LYS A 139 -6.90 -11.57 -9.63
C LYS A 139 -7.48 -12.88 -10.14
N LYS A 140 -7.54 -13.87 -9.25
CA LYS A 140 -8.08 -15.19 -9.57
C LYS A 140 -9.60 -15.28 -9.41
N HIS A 141 -10.19 -14.26 -8.78
CA HIS A 141 -11.61 -14.24 -8.40
C HIS A 141 -11.99 -15.44 -7.53
N GLU A 142 -11.08 -15.80 -6.60
CA GLU A 142 -11.21 -16.95 -5.73
C GLU A 142 -11.39 -16.53 -4.28
N VAL A 143 -12.24 -17.26 -3.56
CA VAL A 143 -12.41 -17.15 -2.11
C VAL A 143 -12.19 -18.50 -1.47
N LYS A 144 -11.45 -18.52 -0.36
CA LYS A 144 -11.28 -19.72 0.47
C LYS A 144 -11.64 -19.39 1.92
N VAL A 145 -12.23 -20.35 2.59
CA VAL A 145 -12.55 -20.32 4.01
C VAL A 145 -11.85 -21.50 4.66
N ASP A 146 -10.96 -21.23 5.60
CA ASP A 146 -10.13 -22.24 6.28
C ASP A 146 -9.40 -23.19 5.30
N GLY A 147 -8.99 -22.64 4.14
CA GLY A 147 -8.30 -23.35 3.07
C GLY A 147 -9.19 -23.96 2.00
N GLU A 148 -10.49 -24.14 2.26
CA GLU A 148 -11.46 -24.72 1.33
C GLU A 148 -12.08 -23.64 0.41
N GLN A 149 -12.23 -23.97 -0.88
CA GLN A 149 -12.78 -23.03 -1.86
C GLN A 149 -14.28 -22.84 -1.66
N VAL A 150 -14.71 -21.57 -1.67
CA VAL A 150 -16.12 -21.17 -1.55
C VAL A 150 -16.57 -20.43 -2.81
N VAL A 151 -17.68 -20.85 -3.39
CA VAL A 151 -18.24 -20.23 -4.60
C VAL A 151 -19.20 -19.12 -4.23
N LEU A 152 -18.81 -17.89 -4.56
CA LEU A 152 -19.63 -16.69 -4.39
C LEU A 152 -20.18 -16.22 -5.75
N THR A 153 -21.35 -15.58 -5.74
CA THR A 153 -21.79 -14.80 -6.89
C THR A 153 -20.95 -13.53 -7.04
N LEU A 154 -20.99 -12.89 -8.21
CA LEU A 154 -20.23 -11.65 -8.44
C LEU A 154 -20.52 -10.61 -7.37
N LYS A 155 -21.77 -10.36 -7.02
CA LYS A 155 -22.16 -9.34 -6.02
C LYS A 155 -21.76 -9.73 -4.60
N GLU A 156 -21.77 -11.00 -4.25
CA GLU A 156 -21.25 -11.48 -2.96
C GLU A 156 -19.73 -11.34 -2.88
N PHE A 157 -19.02 -11.60 -3.98
CA PHE A 157 -17.56 -11.40 -4.06
C PHE A 157 -17.19 -9.94 -3.93
N GLU A 158 -17.81 -9.03 -4.69
CA GLU A 158 -17.61 -7.58 -4.62
C GLU A 158 -17.90 -7.05 -3.21
N LEU A 159 -18.97 -7.53 -2.57
CA LEU A 159 -19.36 -7.16 -1.22
C LEU A 159 -18.32 -7.62 -0.18
N LEU A 160 -17.85 -8.86 -0.29
CA LEU A 160 -16.80 -9.39 0.58
C LEU A 160 -15.49 -8.63 0.39
N GLU A 161 -15.07 -8.41 -0.85
CA GLU A 161 -13.86 -7.65 -1.19
C GLU A 161 -13.93 -6.24 -0.58
N LYS A 162 -15.05 -5.54 -0.75
CA LYS A 162 -15.23 -4.18 -0.21
C LYS A 162 -15.12 -4.15 1.31
N LEU A 163 -15.76 -5.09 1.99
CA LEU A 163 -15.68 -5.20 3.44
C LEU A 163 -14.24 -5.52 3.90
N MET A 164 -13.55 -6.46 3.23
CA MET A 164 -12.19 -6.86 3.61
C MET A 164 -11.15 -5.75 3.37
N ARG A 165 -11.32 -4.95 2.31
CA ARG A 165 -10.46 -3.77 2.07
C ARG A 165 -10.64 -2.67 3.12
N ASN A 166 -11.80 -2.64 3.78
CA ASN A 166 -12.15 -1.69 4.84
C ASN A 166 -12.29 -2.40 6.19
N GLN A 167 -11.38 -3.32 6.50
CA GLN A 167 -11.42 -4.09 7.74
C GLN A 167 -11.51 -3.19 8.96
N GLY A 168 -12.45 -3.50 9.87
CA GLY A 168 -12.69 -2.73 11.10
C GLY A 168 -13.52 -1.46 10.91
N ILE A 169 -13.71 -0.99 9.67
CA ILE A 169 -14.50 0.21 9.35
C ILE A 169 -15.94 -0.17 9.07
N VAL A 170 -16.89 0.61 9.60
CA VAL A 170 -18.32 0.42 9.33
C VAL A 170 -18.67 1.08 8.00
N LEU A 171 -19.16 0.30 7.04
CA LEU A 171 -19.71 0.80 5.78
C LEU A 171 -21.23 0.85 5.88
N THR A 172 -21.82 1.98 5.49
CA THR A 172 -23.28 2.13 5.51
C THR A 172 -23.93 1.31 4.41
N ARG A 173 -25.25 1.03 4.56
CA ARG A 173 -26.00 0.32 3.53
C ARG A 173 -26.05 1.08 2.21
N ASP A 174 -26.19 2.40 2.28
CA ASP A 174 -26.22 3.27 1.10
C ASP A 174 -24.86 3.28 0.39
N GLN A 175 -23.75 3.37 1.13
CA GLN A 175 -22.40 3.26 0.55
C GLN A 175 -22.20 1.92 -0.17
N LEU A 176 -22.55 0.80 0.49
CA LEU A 176 -22.44 -0.52 -0.10
C LEU A 176 -23.34 -0.69 -1.33
N LEU A 177 -24.57 -0.17 -1.28
CA LEU A 177 -25.50 -0.23 -2.40
C LEU A 177 -24.95 0.55 -3.60
N THR A 178 -24.57 1.81 -3.39
CA THR A 178 -24.06 2.69 -4.45
C THR A 178 -22.78 2.14 -5.08
N GLU A 179 -21.82 1.67 -4.26
CA GLU A 179 -20.52 1.23 -4.77
C GLU A 179 -20.57 -0.13 -5.49
N ILE A 180 -21.48 -1.03 -5.10
CA ILE A 180 -21.55 -2.38 -5.65
C ILE A 180 -22.63 -2.51 -6.74
N TRP A 181 -23.74 -1.80 -6.61
CA TRP A 181 -24.83 -1.84 -7.59
C TRP A 181 -24.91 -0.60 -8.48
N GLY A 182 -24.25 0.51 -8.11
CA GLY A 182 -24.22 1.75 -8.88
C GLY A 182 -25.25 2.79 -8.41
N TYR A 183 -25.07 4.05 -8.83
CA TYR A 183 -25.96 5.17 -8.46
C TYR A 183 -27.37 5.06 -9.07
N ASP A 184 -27.51 4.41 -10.23
CA ASP A 184 -28.77 4.28 -10.96
C ASP A 184 -29.58 3.03 -10.55
N PHE A 185 -29.19 2.38 -9.45
CA PHE A 185 -29.90 1.21 -8.97
C PHE A 185 -31.14 1.61 -8.17
N ASP A 186 -32.33 1.41 -8.72
CA ASP A 186 -33.62 1.72 -8.10
C ASP A 186 -34.03 0.77 -6.95
N GLY A 187 -33.12 -0.10 -6.50
CA GLY A 187 -33.37 -1.06 -5.42
C GLY A 187 -33.23 -0.45 -4.03
N GLU A 188 -34.02 -0.99 -3.08
CA GLU A 188 -33.92 -0.61 -1.70
C GLU A 188 -32.61 -1.13 -1.04
N THR A 189 -32.13 -0.47 0.01
CA THR A 189 -30.98 -0.88 0.83
C THR A 189 -31.10 -2.29 1.42
N ARG A 190 -32.31 -2.85 1.47
CA ARG A 190 -32.60 -4.26 1.81
C ARG A 190 -31.90 -5.26 0.88
N THR A 191 -31.55 -4.87 -0.35
CA THR A 191 -30.76 -5.70 -1.27
C THR A 191 -29.40 -6.05 -0.65
N VAL A 192 -28.76 -5.12 0.03
CA VAL A 192 -27.51 -5.36 0.75
C VAL A 192 -27.72 -6.38 1.88
N ASP A 193 -28.79 -6.25 2.66
CA ASP A 193 -29.09 -7.15 3.79
C ASP A 193 -29.27 -8.61 3.33
N VAL A 194 -29.93 -8.82 2.18
CA VAL A 194 -30.10 -10.15 1.57
C VAL A 194 -28.75 -10.75 1.19
N HIS A 195 -27.90 -9.98 0.51
CA HIS A 195 -26.58 -10.46 0.09
C HIS A 195 -25.65 -10.71 1.27
N ILE A 196 -25.71 -9.89 2.32
CA ILE A 196 -24.96 -10.15 3.56
C ILE A 196 -25.42 -11.46 4.23
N ARG A 197 -26.73 -11.75 4.23
CA ARG A 197 -27.24 -12.99 4.77
C ARG A 197 -26.72 -14.21 4.03
N THR A 198 -26.81 -14.20 2.69
CA THR A 198 -26.33 -15.32 1.84
C THR A 198 -24.83 -15.46 1.91
N LEU A 199 -24.09 -14.34 1.93
CA LEU A 199 -22.64 -14.30 2.10
C LEU A 199 -22.24 -15.00 3.42
N ARG A 200 -22.85 -14.61 4.55
CA ARG A 200 -22.59 -15.25 5.85
C ARG A 200 -22.82 -16.75 5.83
N GLN A 201 -23.91 -17.20 5.19
CA GLN A 201 -24.20 -18.63 5.07
C GLN A 201 -23.13 -19.38 4.29
N LYS A 202 -22.61 -18.81 3.18
CA LYS A 202 -21.56 -19.39 2.36
C LYS A 202 -20.18 -19.40 3.05
N LEU A 203 -19.92 -18.41 3.90
CA LEU A 203 -18.68 -18.33 4.70
C LEU A 203 -18.71 -19.24 5.94
N GLY A 204 -19.81 -19.93 6.22
CA GLY A 204 -19.92 -20.85 7.36
C GLY A 204 -19.62 -20.16 8.68
N GLU A 205 -18.78 -20.77 9.53
CA GLU A 205 -18.41 -20.21 10.84
C GLU A 205 -17.72 -18.85 10.73
N GLN A 206 -16.90 -18.65 9.70
CA GLN A 206 -16.22 -17.39 9.43
C GLN A 206 -17.20 -16.27 9.03
N GLY A 207 -18.43 -16.57 8.65
CA GLY A 207 -19.48 -15.59 8.40
C GLY A 207 -19.79 -14.70 9.61
N SER A 208 -19.47 -15.16 10.80
CA SER A 208 -19.57 -14.40 12.05
C SER A 208 -18.63 -13.17 12.10
N LEU A 209 -17.56 -13.15 11.27
CA LEU A 209 -16.66 -12.01 11.13
C LEU A 209 -17.33 -10.81 10.47
N VAL A 210 -18.36 -11.03 9.65
CA VAL A 210 -19.18 -9.96 9.08
C VAL A 210 -20.19 -9.52 10.12
N LYS A 211 -19.93 -8.39 10.79
CA LYS A 211 -20.76 -7.83 11.88
C LYS A 211 -21.81 -6.87 11.36
N THR A 212 -23.00 -6.88 11.97
CA THR A 212 -24.04 -5.87 11.74
C THR A 212 -23.90 -4.76 12.77
N VAL A 213 -23.77 -3.52 12.31
CA VAL A 213 -23.90 -2.33 13.16
C VAL A 213 -25.33 -1.82 13.00
N ARG A 214 -26.15 -2.02 14.02
CA ARG A 214 -27.60 -1.70 14.00
C ARG A 214 -27.83 -0.23 13.63
N GLY A 215 -28.74 0.01 12.71
CA GLY A 215 -29.09 1.37 12.25
C GLY A 215 -28.04 2.00 11.31
N VAL A 216 -26.84 1.40 11.09
CA VAL A 216 -25.78 1.97 10.28
C VAL A 216 -25.48 1.08 9.08
N GLY A 217 -24.91 -0.10 9.26
CA GLY A 217 -24.43 -0.92 8.16
C GLY A 217 -23.69 -2.17 8.61
N TYR A 218 -22.57 -2.46 7.94
CA TYR A 218 -21.80 -3.68 8.12
C TYR A 218 -20.29 -3.37 8.22
N ARG A 219 -19.57 -4.24 8.93
CA ARG A 219 -18.10 -4.26 8.94
C ARG A 219 -17.61 -5.70 8.98
N ILE A 220 -16.37 -5.95 8.60
CA ILE A 220 -15.69 -7.24 8.77
C ILE A 220 -14.49 -7.09 9.70
N GLY A 221 -14.27 -8.08 10.59
CA GLY A 221 -13.20 -8.02 11.58
C GLY A 221 -13.36 -6.86 12.57
N GLY A 222 -12.29 -6.64 13.37
CA GLY A 222 -12.29 -5.66 14.46
C GLY A 222 -12.96 -6.24 15.71
N GLU A 223 -12.35 -6.01 16.88
CA GLU A 223 -12.96 -6.31 18.18
C GLU A 223 -14.23 -5.48 18.38
N ALA A 224 -15.16 -6.06 19.12
CA ALA A 224 -16.42 -5.41 19.48
C ALA A 224 -16.18 -4.30 20.50
#